data_14ff7ba9c96a4034cb58c42ac3125992
#
_entry.id   14ff7ba9c96a4034cb58c42ac3125992
#
_cell.length_a   1.000
_cell.length_b   1.000
_cell.length_c   1.000
_cell.angle_alpha   90.00
_cell.angle_beta   90.00
_cell.angle_gamma   90.00
#
_symmetry.space_group_name_H-M   'P 1'
#
loop_
_entity.id
_entity.type
_entity.pdbx_description
1 polymer ?
#
loop_
_entity_poly.entity_id
_entity_poly.type
_entity_poly.pdbx_seq_one_letter_code
_entity_poly.pdbx_strand_id
1 'polypeptide(L)'
;MDYTKQPILFKIRKAARYVRLYGVRRTLVKVKGQYHSTRTFATLPAERAERTGRHVGILGCGNFAFSHIAYYLRKNYGSVIRGVMDPSIHKAASLFEEYDADDYTTDAKRIIDDPQIDLVFIASNHASHAEYAVDALAAGKSVHIEKPHVVRYDQLERLCDAMTRSPGRVTLGFNRPNSAIGREIRKQLWSQSGSSMFNWFIAGHAIAPDHWYYKPEEGGRVLGNLCHWTDFVLQLVPPEARYPITVTPTRAEKSDCDIAVTYVFGDGSIAAITFSAKGHTFEGVRERFAAHRGNVLISMDDFKDLVVENLDRKQRISQLFRDHGHQEAIRASYALVRPRDGKLNEGVTREYVWQTGDLFLRTKDALEQNRVLVIESGEPPTSGGGGGGGGGG
;
A
#
# COMPACT_ATOMS: atom_id res chain seq x y z
N MET A 1 15.54 -13.41 2.40
CA MET A 1 15.67 -14.83 2.89
C MET A 1 14.56 -15.66 2.29
N ASP A 2 14.88 -16.71 1.57
CA ASP A 2 13.90 -17.67 1.03
C ASP A 2 13.49 -18.67 2.11
N TYR A 3 12.27 -18.56 2.61
CA TYR A 3 11.77 -19.41 3.69
C TYR A 3 11.49 -20.85 3.25
N THR A 4 11.31 -21.09 1.95
CA THR A 4 11.07 -22.45 1.43
C THR A 4 12.30 -23.33 1.53
N LYS A 5 13.50 -22.72 1.55
CA LYS A 5 14.81 -23.38 1.63
C LYS A 5 15.34 -23.55 3.06
N GLN A 6 14.63 -23.01 4.07
CA GLN A 6 15.08 -23.11 5.45
C GLN A 6 14.86 -24.51 6.06
N PRO A 7 15.64 -24.91 7.10
CA PRO A 7 15.48 -26.17 7.78
C PRO A 7 14.06 -26.37 8.34
N ILE A 8 13.61 -27.62 8.40
CA ILE A 8 12.23 -27.96 8.82
C ILE A 8 11.88 -27.41 10.20
N LEU A 9 12.81 -27.47 11.16
CA LEU A 9 12.60 -26.98 12.52
C LEU A 9 12.38 -25.46 12.52
N PHE A 10 13.11 -24.71 11.69
CA PHE A 10 12.90 -23.27 11.52
C PHE A 10 11.51 -22.98 10.96
N LYS A 11 11.08 -23.74 9.92
CA LYS A 11 9.74 -23.59 9.32
C LYS A 11 8.64 -23.85 10.33
N ILE A 12 8.75 -24.90 11.15
CA ILE A 12 7.78 -25.24 12.21
C ILE A 12 7.71 -24.12 13.25
N ARG A 13 8.85 -23.66 13.78
CA ARG A 13 8.89 -22.56 14.74
C ARG A 13 8.28 -21.28 14.18
N LYS A 14 8.56 -20.96 12.91
CA LYS A 14 8.01 -19.79 12.22
C LYS A 14 6.51 -19.93 12.02
N ALA A 15 6.02 -21.09 11.57
CA ALA A 15 4.60 -21.36 11.41
C ALA A 15 3.85 -21.24 12.76
N ALA A 16 4.37 -21.84 13.83
CA ALA A 16 3.78 -21.73 15.16
C ALA A 16 3.71 -20.27 15.65
N ARG A 17 4.78 -19.48 15.39
CA ARG A 17 4.77 -18.05 15.72
C ARG A 17 3.75 -17.26 14.91
N TYR A 18 3.61 -17.58 13.61
CA TYR A 18 2.63 -16.96 12.74
C TYR A 18 1.19 -17.33 13.11
N VAL A 19 0.94 -18.57 13.56
CA VAL A 19 -0.38 -18.96 14.10
C VAL A 19 -0.75 -18.10 15.31
N ARG A 20 0.19 -17.82 16.20
CA ARG A 20 -0.04 -16.95 17.36
C ARG A 20 -0.30 -15.49 16.94
N LEU A 21 0.34 -15.01 15.84
CA LEU A 21 0.21 -13.63 15.36
C LEU A 21 -1.02 -13.41 14.48
N TYR A 22 -1.43 -14.39 13.67
CA TYR A 22 -2.42 -14.21 12.60
C TYR A 22 -3.54 -15.25 12.60
N GLY A 23 -3.47 -16.26 13.46
CA GLY A 23 -4.38 -17.43 13.45
C GLY A 23 -4.00 -18.46 12.40
N VAL A 24 -4.56 -19.67 12.56
CA VAL A 24 -4.24 -20.85 11.72
C VAL A 24 -4.53 -20.60 10.25
N ARG A 25 -5.78 -20.20 9.93
CA ARG A 25 -6.22 -20.01 8.54
C ARG A 25 -5.34 -19.02 7.78
N ARG A 26 -5.03 -17.90 8.41
CA ARG A 26 -4.18 -16.86 7.80
C ARG A 26 -2.75 -17.33 7.61
N THR A 27 -2.22 -18.08 8.55
CA THR A 27 -0.89 -18.69 8.45
C THR A 27 -0.80 -19.66 7.29
N LEU A 28 -1.79 -20.54 7.11
CA LEU A 28 -1.83 -21.48 5.98
C LEU A 28 -1.80 -20.75 4.62
N VAL A 29 -2.58 -19.67 4.48
CA VAL A 29 -2.59 -18.87 3.24
C VAL A 29 -1.23 -18.21 3.00
N LYS A 30 -0.57 -17.67 4.04
CA LYS A 30 0.79 -17.11 3.93
C LYS A 30 1.83 -18.15 3.53
N VAL A 31 1.71 -19.38 4.04
CA VAL A 31 2.57 -20.51 3.64
C VAL A 31 2.32 -20.90 2.19
N LYS A 32 1.07 -21.09 1.78
CA LYS A 32 0.71 -21.36 0.37
C LYS A 32 1.26 -20.29 -0.58
N GLY A 33 1.18 -19.01 -0.20
CA GLY A 33 1.70 -17.90 -0.98
C GLY A 33 3.23 -17.95 -1.23
N GLN A 34 3.99 -18.56 -0.31
CA GLN A 34 5.44 -18.77 -0.54
C GLN A 34 5.68 -19.81 -1.66
N TYR A 35 4.91 -20.89 -1.68
CA TYR A 35 5.02 -21.92 -2.71
C TYR A 35 4.39 -21.50 -4.04
N HIS A 36 3.32 -20.70 -4.01
CA HIS A 36 2.71 -20.10 -5.19
C HIS A 36 3.74 -19.38 -6.07
N SER A 37 4.61 -18.58 -5.46
CA SER A 37 5.59 -17.75 -6.19
C SER A 37 6.64 -18.56 -6.97
N THR A 38 6.84 -19.83 -6.63
CA THR A 38 7.82 -20.74 -7.27
C THR A 38 7.17 -21.89 -8.04
N ARG A 39 5.82 -21.94 -8.06
CA ARG A 39 5.09 -23.02 -8.73
C ARG A 39 5.22 -22.91 -10.24
N THR A 40 5.53 -24.02 -10.88
CA THR A 40 5.54 -24.18 -12.34
C THR A 40 4.58 -25.30 -12.75
N PHE A 41 4.04 -25.21 -13.94
CA PHE A 41 3.11 -26.17 -14.51
C PHE A 41 3.76 -26.86 -15.71
N ALA A 42 3.78 -28.18 -15.74
CA ALA A 42 4.19 -28.95 -16.93
C ALA A 42 3.15 -28.80 -18.05
N THR A 43 1.87 -28.78 -17.66
CA THR A 43 0.74 -28.48 -18.54
C THR A 43 -0.11 -27.43 -17.84
N LEU A 44 -0.41 -26.31 -18.52
CA LEU A 44 -1.23 -25.24 -17.99
C LEU A 44 -2.66 -25.74 -17.74
N PRO A 45 -3.36 -25.19 -16.72
CA PRO A 45 -4.77 -25.50 -16.47
C PRO A 45 -5.62 -25.24 -17.71
N ALA A 46 -6.64 -26.08 -17.92
CA ALA A 46 -7.60 -25.85 -19.00
C ALA A 46 -8.40 -24.55 -18.77
N GLU A 47 -8.74 -23.90 -19.85
CA GLU A 47 -9.67 -22.75 -19.86
C GLU A 47 -11.01 -23.15 -19.25
N ARG A 48 -11.68 -22.20 -18.61
CA ARG A 48 -13.01 -22.42 -18.03
C ARG A 48 -14.07 -21.67 -18.84
N ALA A 49 -15.29 -22.19 -18.80
CA ALA A 49 -16.42 -21.44 -19.31
C ALA A 49 -16.64 -20.18 -18.47
N GLU A 50 -17.01 -19.11 -19.14
CA GLU A 50 -17.38 -17.85 -18.49
C GLU A 50 -18.56 -18.03 -17.54
N ARG A 51 -18.48 -17.44 -16.37
CA ARG A 51 -19.50 -17.52 -15.33
C ARG A 51 -20.03 -16.13 -14.97
N THR A 52 -21.32 -16.03 -14.77
CA THR A 52 -21.97 -14.77 -14.38
C THR A 52 -21.59 -14.33 -12.97
N GLY A 53 -21.63 -13.02 -12.69
CA GLY A 53 -21.38 -12.44 -11.37
C GLY A 53 -19.90 -12.28 -11.00
N ARG A 54 -18.99 -12.59 -11.91
CA ARG A 54 -17.56 -12.34 -11.78
C ARG A 54 -17.19 -11.05 -12.50
N HIS A 55 -16.59 -10.13 -11.77
CA HIS A 55 -16.42 -8.75 -12.25
C HIS A 55 -15.12 -8.10 -11.76
N VAL A 56 -14.22 -8.87 -11.15
CA VAL A 56 -12.95 -8.38 -10.62
C VAL A 56 -11.80 -8.89 -11.45
N GLY A 57 -10.94 -7.97 -11.92
CA GLY A 57 -9.65 -8.25 -12.54
C GLY A 57 -8.50 -8.08 -11.55
N ILE A 58 -7.42 -8.84 -11.71
CA ILE A 58 -6.19 -8.68 -10.93
C ILE A 58 -5.01 -8.62 -11.90
N LEU A 59 -4.24 -7.53 -11.84
CA LEU A 59 -2.99 -7.33 -12.57
C LEU A 59 -1.81 -7.47 -11.61
N GLY A 60 -0.98 -8.49 -11.85
CA GLY A 60 0.09 -8.93 -10.96
C GLY A 60 -0.35 -10.03 -10.00
N CYS A 61 0.13 -11.24 -10.22
CA CYS A 61 -0.19 -12.44 -9.43
C CYS A 61 0.95 -12.82 -8.47
N GLY A 62 1.61 -11.82 -7.87
CA GLY A 62 2.65 -12.05 -6.87
C GLY A 62 2.10 -12.59 -5.54
N ASN A 63 3.01 -12.83 -4.59
CA ASN A 63 2.64 -13.32 -3.25
C ASN A 63 1.59 -12.42 -2.56
N PHE A 64 1.67 -11.09 -2.73
CA PHE A 64 0.72 -10.18 -2.12
C PHE A 64 -0.69 -10.34 -2.71
N ALA A 65 -0.81 -10.34 -4.03
CA ALA A 65 -2.08 -10.60 -4.72
C ALA A 65 -2.69 -11.94 -4.28
N PHE A 66 -1.88 -13.01 -4.26
CA PHE A 66 -2.32 -14.33 -3.84
C PHE A 66 -2.76 -14.36 -2.38
N SER A 67 -1.89 -13.89 -1.46
CA SER A 67 -2.09 -14.09 -0.02
C SER A 67 -2.95 -13.00 0.65
N HIS A 68 -3.23 -11.87 0.00
CA HIS A 68 -4.06 -10.80 0.54
C HIS A 68 -5.25 -10.48 -0.36
N ILE A 69 -5.04 -10.01 -1.59
CA ILE A 69 -6.13 -9.55 -2.46
C ILE A 69 -7.10 -10.69 -2.75
N ALA A 70 -6.66 -11.72 -3.45
CA ALA A 70 -7.51 -12.84 -3.84
C ALA A 70 -8.09 -13.59 -2.62
N TYR A 71 -7.28 -13.76 -1.57
CA TYR A 71 -7.75 -14.37 -0.33
C TYR A 71 -8.90 -13.60 0.33
N TYR A 72 -8.79 -12.28 0.48
CA TYR A 72 -9.84 -11.50 1.13
C TYR A 72 -11.05 -11.29 0.23
N LEU A 73 -10.87 -11.20 -1.09
CA LEU A 73 -11.98 -11.23 -2.05
C LEU A 73 -12.77 -12.53 -1.91
N ARG A 74 -12.08 -13.68 -1.98
CA ARG A 74 -12.72 -15.01 -1.84
C ARG A 74 -13.41 -15.19 -0.48
N LYS A 75 -12.75 -14.75 0.60
CA LYS A 75 -13.28 -14.87 1.97
C LYS A 75 -14.55 -14.08 2.18
N ASN A 76 -14.60 -12.85 1.65
CA ASN A 76 -15.68 -11.90 1.97
C ASN A 76 -16.81 -11.91 0.93
N TYR A 77 -16.51 -12.26 -0.33
CA TYR A 77 -17.44 -12.08 -1.46
C TYR A 77 -17.59 -13.32 -2.34
N GLY A 78 -16.88 -14.40 -2.05
CA GLY A 78 -16.95 -15.62 -2.84
C GLY A 78 -16.16 -15.56 -4.13
N SER A 79 -16.67 -16.19 -5.19
CA SER A 79 -15.98 -16.30 -6.49
C SER A 79 -16.29 -15.09 -7.39
N VAL A 80 -15.70 -13.93 -7.06
CA VAL A 80 -15.89 -12.67 -7.80
C VAL A 80 -14.78 -12.38 -8.82
N ILE A 81 -13.67 -13.12 -8.77
CA ILE A 81 -12.52 -12.92 -9.66
C ILE A 81 -12.87 -13.50 -11.03
N ARG A 82 -12.87 -12.64 -12.06
CA ARG A 82 -13.10 -12.99 -13.44
C ARG A 82 -11.79 -13.33 -14.14
N GLY A 83 -10.81 -12.42 -14.12
CA GLY A 83 -9.55 -12.64 -14.82
C GLY A 83 -8.35 -12.21 -14.00
N VAL A 84 -7.21 -12.88 -14.26
CA VAL A 84 -5.94 -12.59 -13.60
C VAL A 84 -4.80 -12.55 -14.60
N MET A 85 -3.89 -11.61 -14.43
CA MET A 85 -2.76 -11.41 -15.33
C MET A 85 -1.45 -11.33 -14.56
N ASP A 86 -0.42 -11.98 -15.09
CA ASP A 86 0.97 -11.80 -14.66
C ASP A 86 1.91 -12.08 -15.85
N PRO A 87 3.02 -11.35 -16.04
CA PRO A 87 4.01 -11.69 -17.07
C PRO A 87 4.49 -13.15 -16.99
N SER A 88 4.49 -13.76 -15.80
CA SER A 88 4.68 -15.19 -15.60
C SER A 88 3.34 -15.92 -15.68
N ILE A 89 3.09 -16.59 -16.80
CA ILE A 89 1.87 -17.38 -16.99
C ILE A 89 1.67 -18.42 -15.87
N HIS A 90 2.74 -18.94 -15.28
CA HIS A 90 2.66 -19.88 -14.18
C HIS A 90 2.11 -19.27 -12.89
N LYS A 91 2.44 -18.00 -12.61
CA LYS A 91 1.86 -17.28 -11.46
C LYS A 91 0.37 -16.98 -11.69
N ALA A 92 0.03 -16.52 -12.90
CA ALA A 92 -1.36 -16.29 -13.28
C ALA A 92 -2.18 -17.59 -13.17
N ALA A 93 -1.71 -18.69 -13.75
CA ALA A 93 -2.32 -20.02 -13.67
C ALA A 93 -2.47 -20.53 -12.22
N SER A 94 -1.46 -20.31 -11.38
CA SER A 94 -1.52 -20.71 -9.96
C SER A 94 -2.57 -19.95 -9.16
N LEU A 95 -2.74 -18.64 -9.41
CA LEU A 95 -3.79 -17.86 -8.78
C LEU A 95 -5.18 -18.22 -9.31
N PHE A 96 -5.29 -18.41 -10.62
CA PHE A 96 -6.50 -18.90 -11.30
C PHE A 96 -7.01 -20.19 -10.68
N GLU A 97 -6.15 -21.20 -10.47
CA GLU A 97 -6.55 -22.48 -9.84
C GLU A 97 -6.99 -22.30 -8.38
N GLU A 98 -6.16 -21.63 -7.55
CA GLU A 98 -6.42 -21.55 -6.10
C GLU A 98 -7.68 -20.76 -5.79
N TYR A 99 -7.98 -19.69 -6.55
CA TYR A 99 -9.09 -18.78 -6.29
C TYR A 99 -10.25 -18.93 -7.27
N ASP A 100 -10.18 -19.94 -8.13
CA ASP A 100 -11.29 -20.28 -9.02
C ASP A 100 -11.68 -19.11 -9.94
N ALA A 101 -10.69 -18.41 -10.54
CA ALA A 101 -10.95 -17.38 -11.55
C ALA A 101 -11.47 -18.00 -12.86
N ASP A 102 -12.04 -17.20 -13.78
CA ASP A 102 -12.52 -17.70 -15.08
C ASP A 102 -11.41 -17.70 -16.12
N ASP A 103 -10.50 -16.73 -16.04
CA ASP A 103 -9.45 -16.54 -17.04
C ASP A 103 -8.10 -16.21 -16.40
N TYR A 104 -7.01 -16.55 -17.11
CA TYR A 104 -5.65 -16.18 -16.76
C TYR A 104 -4.84 -15.88 -18.03
N THR A 105 -3.99 -14.86 -17.97
CA THR A 105 -3.29 -14.36 -19.16
C THR A 105 -1.97 -13.70 -18.81
N THR A 106 -1.14 -13.45 -19.83
CA THR A 106 0.03 -12.56 -19.75
C THR A 106 -0.24 -11.17 -20.35
N ASP A 107 -1.41 -10.97 -20.93
CA ASP A 107 -1.80 -9.71 -21.55
C ASP A 107 -2.76 -8.90 -20.64
N ALA A 108 -2.28 -7.74 -20.19
CA ALA A 108 -3.07 -6.84 -19.33
C ALA A 108 -4.32 -6.29 -20.03
N LYS A 109 -4.25 -6.07 -21.34
CA LYS A 109 -5.40 -5.56 -22.11
C LYS A 109 -6.58 -6.50 -22.08
N ARG A 110 -6.33 -7.82 -22.09
CA ARG A 110 -7.39 -8.82 -21.99
C ARG A 110 -8.22 -8.67 -20.71
N ILE A 111 -7.61 -8.16 -19.61
CA ILE A 111 -8.30 -7.87 -18.36
C ILE A 111 -8.93 -6.49 -18.37
N ILE A 112 -8.20 -5.49 -18.87
CA ILE A 112 -8.63 -4.09 -18.87
C ILE A 112 -9.82 -3.88 -19.81
N ASP A 113 -9.78 -4.48 -20.98
CA ASP A 113 -10.80 -4.29 -22.02
C ASP A 113 -12.04 -5.21 -21.84
N ASP A 114 -12.01 -6.15 -20.89
CA ASP A 114 -13.16 -7.03 -20.60
C ASP A 114 -14.35 -6.21 -20.07
N PRO A 115 -15.48 -6.14 -20.80
CA PRO A 115 -16.63 -5.32 -20.42
C PRO A 115 -17.34 -5.81 -19.15
N GLN A 116 -17.11 -7.04 -18.71
CA GLN A 116 -17.69 -7.59 -17.49
C GLN A 116 -16.86 -7.30 -16.24
N ILE A 117 -15.64 -6.79 -16.39
CA ILE A 117 -14.82 -6.32 -15.27
C ILE A 117 -15.14 -4.86 -15.01
N ASP A 118 -15.53 -4.53 -13.79
CA ASP A 118 -15.79 -3.16 -13.32
C ASP A 118 -14.79 -2.69 -12.26
N LEU A 119 -14.01 -3.61 -11.67
CA LEU A 119 -12.98 -3.33 -10.68
C LEU A 119 -11.68 -4.07 -10.99
N VAL A 120 -10.57 -3.33 -11.07
CA VAL A 120 -9.23 -3.89 -11.29
C VAL A 120 -8.35 -3.65 -10.06
N PHE A 121 -7.80 -4.73 -9.50
CA PHE A 121 -6.74 -4.67 -8.49
C PHE A 121 -5.38 -4.72 -9.19
N ILE A 122 -4.55 -3.70 -8.97
CA ILE A 122 -3.23 -3.56 -9.57
C ILE A 122 -2.19 -3.82 -8.47
N ALA A 123 -1.48 -4.93 -8.58
CA ALA A 123 -0.46 -5.40 -7.61
C ALA A 123 0.76 -5.98 -8.32
N SER A 124 1.14 -5.39 -9.43
CA SER A 124 2.29 -5.70 -10.26
C SER A 124 3.61 -5.18 -9.65
N ASN A 125 4.64 -4.93 -10.44
CA ASN A 125 5.83 -4.20 -10.01
C ASN A 125 5.52 -2.70 -9.91
N HIS A 126 6.29 -1.95 -9.11
CA HIS A 126 5.99 -0.56 -8.78
C HIS A 126 5.90 0.34 -10.01
N ALA A 127 6.86 0.17 -10.95
CA ALA A 127 6.93 1.00 -12.15
C ALA A 127 5.69 0.91 -13.05
N SER A 128 4.95 -0.20 -12.98
CA SER A 128 3.76 -0.44 -13.82
C SER A 128 2.43 -0.09 -13.14
N HIS A 129 2.42 0.24 -11.86
CA HIS A 129 1.18 0.53 -11.13
C HIS A 129 0.37 1.67 -11.78
N ALA A 130 1.02 2.82 -12.02
CA ALA A 130 0.36 3.97 -12.63
C ALA A 130 -0.03 3.71 -14.08
N GLU A 131 0.80 2.98 -14.83
CA GLU A 131 0.53 2.68 -16.24
C GLU A 131 -0.78 1.90 -16.38
N TYR A 132 -0.90 0.79 -15.65
CA TYR A 132 -2.13 0.00 -15.66
C TYR A 132 -3.33 0.74 -15.06
N ALA A 133 -3.09 1.62 -14.07
CA ALA A 133 -4.18 2.42 -13.50
C ALA A 133 -4.74 3.43 -14.50
N VAL A 134 -3.88 4.12 -15.24
CA VAL A 134 -4.27 5.05 -16.30
C VAL A 134 -5.07 4.34 -17.39
N ASP A 135 -4.59 3.19 -17.87
CA ASP A 135 -5.28 2.39 -18.89
C ASP A 135 -6.65 1.90 -18.38
N ALA A 136 -6.72 1.36 -17.15
CA ALA A 136 -7.97 0.88 -16.59
C ALA A 136 -8.99 2.01 -16.35
N LEU A 137 -8.52 3.17 -15.88
CA LEU A 137 -9.37 4.37 -15.75
C LEU A 137 -9.87 4.86 -17.09
N ALA A 138 -9.03 4.86 -18.15
CA ALA A 138 -9.44 5.20 -19.51
C ALA A 138 -10.51 4.25 -20.06
N ALA A 139 -10.47 2.97 -19.67
CA ALA A 139 -11.51 1.98 -19.97
C ALA A 139 -12.75 2.08 -19.04
N GLY A 140 -12.84 3.12 -18.20
CA GLY A 140 -13.96 3.37 -17.30
C GLY A 140 -14.03 2.45 -16.07
N LYS A 141 -12.97 1.70 -15.77
CA LYS A 141 -12.92 0.78 -14.62
C LYS A 141 -12.60 1.54 -13.32
N SER A 142 -13.16 1.07 -12.19
CA SER A 142 -12.64 1.45 -10.88
C SER A 142 -11.37 0.67 -10.57
N VAL A 143 -10.45 1.27 -9.82
CA VAL A 143 -9.14 0.66 -9.57
C VAL A 143 -8.75 0.69 -8.10
N HIS A 144 -8.12 -0.40 -7.67
CA HIS A 144 -7.28 -0.43 -6.46
C HIS A 144 -5.82 -0.47 -6.91
N ILE A 145 -5.03 0.51 -6.49
CA ILE A 145 -3.63 0.60 -6.85
C ILE A 145 -2.79 0.29 -5.62
N GLU A 146 -2.00 -0.79 -5.67
CA GLU A 146 -1.05 -1.07 -4.60
C GLU A 146 0.02 0.01 -4.51
N LYS A 147 0.59 0.10 -3.32
CA LYS A 147 1.63 1.09 -3.02
C LYS A 147 3.02 0.63 -3.54
N PRO A 148 3.90 1.55 -3.93
CA PRO A 148 3.61 2.94 -4.23
C PRO A 148 2.74 3.04 -5.49
N HIS A 149 1.79 3.95 -5.52
CA HIS A 149 0.92 4.09 -6.69
C HIS A 149 1.64 4.72 -7.89
N VAL A 150 2.77 5.39 -7.65
CA VAL A 150 3.66 5.97 -8.66
C VAL A 150 5.12 5.81 -8.23
N VAL A 151 6.06 5.90 -9.17
CA VAL A 151 7.51 5.94 -8.89
C VAL A 151 8.18 7.19 -9.49
N ARG A 152 7.44 8.00 -10.26
CA ARG A 152 7.92 9.23 -10.91
C ARG A 152 6.82 10.29 -10.93
N TYR A 153 7.22 11.56 -11.05
CA TYR A 153 6.29 12.70 -11.12
C TYR A 153 5.39 12.68 -12.35
N ASP A 154 5.93 12.30 -13.52
CA ASP A 154 5.12 12.18 -14.74
C ASP A 154 3.99 11.13 -14.62
N GLN A 155 4.24 10.06 -13.88
CA GLN A 155 3.22 9.08 -13.56
C GLN A 155 2.13 9.65 -12.64
N LEU A 156 2.54 10.44 -11.64
CA LEU A 156 1.61 11.07 -10.70
C LEU A 156 0.69 12.06 -11.43
N GLU A 157 1.25 12.88 -12.31
CA GLU A 157 0.49 13.81 -13.15
C GLU A 157 -0.52 13.07 -14.03
N ARG A 158 -0.07 12.08 -14.81
CA ARG A 158 -0.94 11.29 -15.70
C ARG A 158 -2.04 10.53 -14.94
N LEU A 159 -1.73 10.00 -13.75
CA LEU A 159 -2.72 9.33 -12.91
C LEU A 159 -3.80 10.31 -12.43
N CYS A 160 -3.39 11.48 -11.93
CA CYS A 160 -4.30 12.53 -11.49
C CYS A 160 -5.18 13.04 -12.64
N ASP A 161 -4.63 13.18 -13.85
CA ASP A 161 -5.35 13.55 -15.04
C ASP A 161 -6.35 12.46 -15.48
N ALA A 162 -5.96 11.20 -15.41
CA ALA A 162 -6.85 10.08 -15.70
C ALA A 162 -8.04 10.03 -14.73
N MET A 163 -7.81 10.29 -13.44
CA MET A 163 -8.89 10.39 -12.44
C MET A 163 -9.90 11.49 -12.75
N THR A 164 -9.46 12.61 -13.31
CA THR A 164 -10.35 13.72 -13.66
C THR A 164 -11.27 13.37 -14.86
N ARG A 165 -10.77 12.54 -15.78
CA ARG A 165 -11.47 12.20 -17.04
C ARG A 165 -12.30 10.93 -16.95
N SER A 166 -12.07 10.09 -15.94
CA SER A 166 -12.70 8.78 -15.81
C SER A 166 -13.90 8.82 -14.87
N PRO A 167 -14.97 8.06 -15.16
CA PRO A 167 -16.02 7.78 -14.18
C PRO A 167 -15.58 6.76 -13.12
N GLY A 168 -14.46 6.07 -13.33
CA GLY A 168 -13.91 5.08 -12.41
C GLY A 168 -13.39 5.71 -11.14
N ARG A 169 -13.56 5.01 -10.02
CA ARG A 169 -13.11 5.45 -8.71
C ARG A 169 -11.78 4.78 -8.34
N VAL A 170 -11.00 5.43 -7.49
CA VAL A 170 -9.66 4.97 -7.11
C VAL A 170 -9.58 4.70 -5.61
N THR A 171 -8.90 3.63 -5.23
CA THR A 171 -8.37 3.41 -3.88
C THR A 171 -6.89 3.07 -3.93
N LEU A 172 -6.16 3.43 -2.88
CA LEU A 172 -4.73 3.16 -2.76
C LEU A 172 -4.44 2.06 -1.72
N GLY A 173 -3.40 1.27 -1.94
CA GLY A 173 -2.99 0.14 -1.12
C GLY A 173 -2.37 0.49 0.25
N PHE A 174 -2.61 1.70 0.77
CA PHE A 174 -2.19 2.09 2.11
C PHE A 174 -3.13 1.49 3.16
N ASN A 175 -2.74 0.33 3.65
CA ASN A 175 -3.60 -0.50 4.49
C ASN A 175 -3.64 -0.09 5.96
N ARG A 176 -2.56 0.46 6.53
CA ARG A 176 -2.42 0.74 7.97
C ARG A 176 -3.49 1.68 8.54
N PRO A 177 -3.87 2.77 7.87
CA PRO A 177 -4.96 3.64 8.34
C PRO A 177 -6.30 2.92 8.42
N ASN A 178 -6.49 1.85 7.64
CA ASN A 178 -7.71 1.03 7.62
C ASN A 178 -7.76 -0.03 8.73
N SER A 179 -6.67 -0.26 9.48
CA SER A 179 -6.71 -1.15 10.63
C SER A 179 -7.59 -0.60 11.76
N ALA A 180 -8.08 -1.46 12.63
CA ALA A 180 -8.87 -1.03 13.79
C ALA A 180 -8.07 -0.05 14.67
N ILE A 181 -6.78 -0.37 14.90
CA ILE A 181 -5.86 0.47 15.67
C ILE A 181 -5.56 1.78 14.92
N GLY A 182 -5.33 1.75 13.61
CA GLY A 182 -5.09 2.97 12.80
C GLY A 182 -6.25 3.94 12.85
N ARG A 183 -7.49 3.44 12.73
CA ARG A 183 -8.70 4.26 12.88
C ARG A 183 -8.84 4.84 14.28
N GLU A 184 -8.53 4.05 15.33
CA GLU A 184 -8.62 4.54 16.71
C GLU A 184 -7.55 5.63 16.98
N ILE A 185 -6.31 5.45 16.51
CA ILE A 185 -5.27 6.47 16.59
C ILE A 185 -5.76 7.78 15.98
N ARG A 186 -6.27 7.74 14.75
CA ARG A 186 -6.78 8.95 14.07
C ARG A 186 -7.92 9.58 14.84
N LYS A 187 -8.88 8.80 15.31
CA LYS A 187 -10.02 9.29 16.10
C LYS A 187 -9.57 10.01 17.36
N GLN A 188 -8.63 9.43 18.11
CA GLN A 188 -8.14 10.02 19.35
C GLN A 188 -7.36 11.31 19.11
N LEU A 189 -6.49 11.34 18.10
CA LEU A 189 -5.72 12.56 17.76
C LEU A 189 -6.62 13.67 17.22
N TRP A 190 -7.60 13.34 16.37
CA TRP A 190 -8.51 14.34 15.80
C TRP A 190 -9.55 14.85 16.80
N SER A 191 -9.70 14.21 17.95
CA SER A 191 -10.50 14.75 19.07
C SER A 191 -9.80 15.89 19.82
N GLN A 192 -8.53 16.15 19.54
CA GLN A 192 -7.71 17.16 20.18
C GLN A 192 -7.40 18.30 19.21
N SER A 193 -7.18 19.50 19.76
CA SER A 193 -6.68 20.66 19.03
C SER A 193 -5.16 20.80 19.13
N GLY A 194 -4.59 21.67 18.30
CA GLY A 194 -3.16 22.00 18.28
C GLY A 194 -2.32 21.05 17.41
N SER A 195 -1.03 21.29 17.37
CA SER A 195 -0.04 20.50 16.65
C SER A 195 0.22 19.16 17.32
N SER A 196 0.78 18.23 16.56
CA SER A 196 1.08 16.87 17.00
C SER A 196 2.57 16.58 16.96
N MET A 197 2.99 15.64 17.78
CA MET A 197 4.30 15.02 17.66
C MET A 197 4.15 13.54 17.38
N PHE A 198 4.78 13.04 16.29
CA PHE A 198 4.70 11.65 15.86
C PHE A 198 6.09 11.03 15.82
N ASN A 199 6.23 9.80 16.30
CA ASN A 199 7.47 9.04 16.22
C ASN A 199 7.19 7.63 15.72
N TRP A 200 7.85 7.24 14.62
CA TRP A 200 7.86 5.90 14.08
C TRP A 200 9.22 5.26 14.24
N PHE A 201 9.26 4.04 14.78
CA PHE A 201 10.39 3.14 14.69
C PHE A 201 9.97 1.86 13.95
N ILE A 202 10.61 1.61 12.80
CA ILE A 202 10.31 0.46 11.96
C ILE A 202 11.54 -0.41 11.81
N ALA A 203 11.44 -1.68 12.21
CA ALA A 203 12.42 -2.70 11.91
C ALA A 203 11.93 -3.53 10.72
N GLY A 204 12.45 -3.23 9.54
CA GLY A 204 12.19 -3.95 8.30
C GLY A 204 13.08 -5.19 8.14
N HIS A 205 13.05 -5.76 6.93
CA HIS A 205 13.94 -6.86 6.56
C HIS A 205 15.08 -6.38 5.68
N ALA A 206 16.27 -6.94 5.87
CA ALA A 206 17.29 -6.91 4.86
C ALA A 206 16.77 -7.64 3.60
N ILE A 207 16.96 -7.07 2.43
CA ILE A 207 16.68 -7.68 1.14
C ILE A 207 17.99 -7.84 0.37
N ALA A 208 18.05 -8.84 -0.50
CA ALA A 208 19.25 -9.12 -1.27
C ALA A 208 19.58 -7.95 -2.22
N PRO A 209 20.85 -7.66 -2.48
CA PRO A 209 21.25 -6.54 -3.35
C PRO A 209 20.70 -6.63 -4.78
N ASP A 210 20.42 -7.85 -5.26
CA ASP A 210 19.83 -8.15 -6.58
C ASP A 210 18.30 -8.15 -6.57
N HIS A 211 17.69 -7.75 -5.46
CA HIS A 211 16.23 -7.69 -5.37
C HIS A 211 15.66 -6.66 -6.34
N TRP A 212 14.53 -6.99 -6.97
CA TRP A 212 13.89 -6.16 -7.99
C TRP A 212 13.55 -4.72 -7.52
N TYR A 213 13.39 -4.49 -6.21
CA TYR A 213 13.23 -3.14 -5.65
C TYR A 213 14.34 -2.18 -6.01
N TYR A 214 15.56 -2.70 -6.18
CA TYR A 214 16.74 -1.88 -6.46
C TYR A 214 16.99 -1.61 -7.95
N LYS A 215 16.10 -2.08 -8.82
CA LYS A 215 16.10 -1.64 -10.20
C LYS A 215 15.78 -0.15 -10.25
N PRO A 216 16.44 0.63 -11.12
CA PRO A 216 16.27 2.09 -11.16
C PRO A 216 14.82 2.54 -11.30
N GLU A 217 14.01 1.79 -12.05
CA GLU A 217 12.62 2.08 -12.33
C GLU A 217 11.66 1.80 -11.16
N GLU A 218 12.11 1.07 -10.14
CA GLU A 218 11.20 0.60 -9.06
C GLU A 218 11.18 1.49 -7.82
N GLY A 219 12.12 2.45 -7.72
CA GLY A 219 12.16 3.47 -6.67
C GLY A 219 12.66 3.03 -5.31
N GLY A 220 13.25 1.83 -5.21
CA GLY A 220 13.93 1.34 -4.02
C GLY A 220 13.01 1.14 -2.80
N ARG A 221 13.62 1.10 -1.62
CA ARG A 221 12.90 0.92 -0.36
C ARG A 221 12.18 2.16 0.11
N VAL A 222 12.62 3.34 -0.31
CA VAL A 222 11.94 4.59 0.03
C VAL A 222 10.51 4.54 -0.51
N LEU A 223 10.36 4.28 -1.81
CA LEU A 223 9.04 4.18 -2.42
C LEU A 223 8.34 2.85 -2.07
N GLY A 224 9.06 1.72 -2.12
CA GLY A 224 8.47 0.40 -1.89
C GLY A 224 8.05 0.11 -0.44
N ASN A 225 8.63 0.79 0.55
CA ASN A 225 8.36 0.54 1.96
C ASN A 225 8.02 1.82 2.74
N LEU A 226 8.88 2.86 2.71
CA LEU A 226 8.74 4.05 3.55
C LEU A 226 7.42 4.80 3.28
N CYS A 227 6.90 4.74 2.04
CA CYS A 227 5.65 5.37 1.64
C CYS A 227 4.45 5.00 2.53
N HIS A 228 4.47 3.83 3.18
CA HIS A 228 3.42 3.47 4.12
C HIS A 228 3.32 4.39 5.33
N TRP A 229 4.45 4.84 5.85
CA TRP A 229 4.51 5.63 7.08
C TRP A 229 4.45 7.12 6.78
N THR A 230 4.94 7.57 5.62
CA THR A 230 4.72 8.93 5.14
C THR A 230 3.22 9.18 4.91
N ASP A 231 2.54 8.24 4.25
CA ASP A 231 1.09 8.30 4.06
C ASP A 231 0.34 8.28 5.40
N PHE A 232 0.71 7.39 6.32
CA PHE A 232 0.05 7.30 7.62
C PHE A 232 0.13 8.63 8.39
N VAL A 233 1.30 9.25 8.42
CA VAL A 233 1.48 10.55 9.08
C VAL A 233 0.69 11.65 8.37
N LEU A 234 0.72 11.68 7.03
CA LEU A 234 -0.07 12.63 6.24
C LEU A 234 -1.57 12.56 6.58
N GLN A 235 -2.10 11.34 6.77
CA GLN A 235 -3.50 11.14 7.15
C GLN A 235 -3.82 11.53 8.60
N LEU A 236 -2.83 11.65 9.48
CA LEU A 236 -3.04 12.10 10.86
C LEU A 236 -3.07 13.63 11.00
N VAL A 237 -2.44 14.35 10.06
CA VAL A 237 -2.48 15.82 10.03
C VAL A 237 -3.74 16.25 9.25
N PRO A 238 -4.60 17.13 9.80
CA PRO A 238 -5.76 17.64 9.08
C PRO A 238 -5.38 18.26 7.73
N PRO A 239 -6.15 18.07 6.66
CA PRO A 239 -5.79 18.50 5.32
C PRO A 239 -5.40 19.97 5.21
N GLU A 240 -6.15 20.84 5.89
CA GLU A 240 -5.95 22.30 5.92
C GLU A 240 -4.69 22.72 6.69
N ALA A 241 -4.11 21.82 7.46
CA ALA A 241 -2.97 22.08 8.33
C ALA A 241 -1.64 21.49 7.79
N ARG A 242 -1.68 20.81 6.64
CA ARG A 242 -0.52 20.04 6.12
C ARG A 242 0.60 20.92 5.62
N TYR A 243 0.30 21.96 4.86
CA TYR A 243 1.28 22.72 4.09
C TYR A 243 1.64 24.08 4.73
N PRO A 244 2.89 24.54 4.55
CA PRO A 244 4.00 23.86 3.86
C PRO A 244 4.54 22.65 4.64
N ILE A 245 5.18 21.69 3.94
CA ILE A 245 5.83 20.54 4.59
C ILE A 245 7.33 20.65 4.39
N THR A 246 8.09 20.78 5.48
CA THR A 246 9.55 20.70 5.44
C THR A 246 9.99 19.24 5.63
N VAL A 247 10.77 18.72 4.71
CA VAL A 247 11.34 17.36 4.74
C VAL A 247 12.83 17.45 5.05
N THR A 248 13.26 16.91 6.19
CA THR A 248 14.66 16.90 6.60
C THR A 248 15.16 15.45 6.65
N PRO A 249 16.03 15.03 5.70
CA PRO A 249 16.59 13.70 5.70
C PRO A 249 17.78 13.58 6.64
N THR A 250 17.99 12.39 7.18
CA THR A 250 19.27 11.94 7.76
C THR A 250 19.70 10.71 6.98
N ARG A 251 20.86 10.78 6.34
CA ARG A 251 21.35 9.71 5.46
C ARG A 251 22.57 9.03 6.03
N ALA A 252 22.56 7.69 6.07
CA ALA A 252 23.77 6.87 6.16
C ALA A 252 24.35 6.66 4.75
N GLU A 253 25.62 6.27 4.62
CA GLU A 253 26.33 6.07 3.34
C GLU A 253 25.61 5.13 2.35
N LYS A 254 24.83 4.18 2.85
CA LYS A 254 23.97 3.30 2.04
C LYS A 254 22.52 3.67 2.26
N SER A 255 22.03 4.56 1.44
CA SER A 255 20.80 5.32 1.61
C SER A 255 19.49 4.53 1.73
N ASP A 256 19.46 3.27 1.33
CA ASP A 256 18.19 2.55 1.18
C ASP A 256 17.96 1.48 2.27
N CYS A 257 18.90 1.33 3.21
CA CYS A 257 18.83 0.30 4.25
C CYS A 257 18.46 0.82 5.64
N ASP A 258 18.96 2.00 6.00
CA ASP A 258 18.65 2.65 7.26
C ASP A 258 18.29 4.11 6.94
N ILE A 259 17.04 4.49 7.18
CA ILE A 259 16.50 5.79 6.82
C ILE A 259 16.03 6.48 8.11
N ALA A 260 16.41 7.73 8.29
CA ALA A 260 15.79 8.63 9.25
C ALA A 260 15.37 9.91 8.51
N VAL A 261 14.13 10.31 8.70
CA VAL A 261 13.57 11.51 8.09
C VAL A 261 12.59 12.17 9.05
N THR A 262 12.63 13.50 9.10
CA THR A 262 11.66 14.30 9.86
C THR A 262 10.86 15.18 8.92
N TYR A 263 9.62 15.43 9.30
CA TYR A 263 8.66 16.29 8.62
C TYR A 263 8.17 17.35 9.60
N VAL A 264 8.11 18.59 9.15
CA VAL A 264 7.42 19.68 9.88
C VAL A 264 6.28 20.15 8.98
N PHE A 265 5.05 20.06 9.48
CA PHE A 265 3.83 20.43 8.77
C PHE A 265 3.45 21.89 9.04
N GLY A 266 2.55 22.43 8.24
CA GLY A 266 2.12 23.83 8.31
C GLY A 266 1.55 24.27 9.66
N ASP A 267 0.93 23.37 10.43
CA ASP A 267 0.45 23.64 11.79
C ASP A 267 1.54 23.51 12.87
N GLY A 268 2.78 23.25 12.49
CA GLY A 268 3.88 22.97 13.40
C GLY A 268 3.92 21.51 13.92
N SER A 269 3.05 20.62 13.43
CA SER A 269 3.16 19.18 13.72
C SER A 269 4.48 18.63 13.23
N ILE A 270 5.12 17.77 14.04
CA ILE A 270 6.41 17.14 13.72
C ILE A 270 6.25 15.63 13.63
N ALA A 271 6.80 15.03 12.57
CA ALA A 271 6.90 13.57 12.45
C ALA A 271 8.36 13.15 12.29
N ALA A 272 8.82 12.19 13.10
CA ALA A 272 10.09 11.52 12.93
C ALA A 272 9.85 10.06 12.53
N ILE A 273 10.44 9.63 11.43
CA ILE A 273 10.34 8.26 10.94
C ILE A 273 11.75 7.67 10.86
N THR A 274 11.98 6.58 11.60
CA THR A 274 13.21 5.79 11.52
C THR A 274 12.89 4.39 11.01
N PHE A 275 13.50 4.02 9.90
CA PHE A 275 13.33 2.73 9.24
C PHE A 275 14.68 2.02 9.15
N SER A 276 14.76 0.84 9.76
CA SER A 276 15.97 0.00 9.74
C SER A 276 15.72 -1.28 8.96
N ALA A 277 16.71 -1.67 8.16
CA ALA A 277 16.70 -2.92 7.39
C ALA A 277 18.00 -3.74 7.59
N LYS A 278 18.60 -3.66 8.78
CA LYS A 278 19.89 -4.27 9.09
C LYS A 278 19.90 -5.80 9.17
N GLY A 279 18.74 -6.42 9.31
CA GLY A 279 18.66 -7.86 9.51
C GLY A 279 17.26 -8.40 9.22
N HIS A 280 17.00 -9.62 9.71
CA HIS A 280 15.70 -10.27 9.57
C HIS A 280 15.03 -10.39 10.91
N THR A 281 13.88 -9.77 11.05
CA THR A 281 12.99 -10.04 12.18
C THR A 281 12.23 -11.34 11.91
N PHE A 282 12.13 -12.20 12.92
CA PHE A 282 11.49 -13.52 12.78
C PHE A 282 10.00 -13.40 12.46
N GLU A 283 9.35 -12.32 12.89
CA GLU A 283 7.91 -12.10 12.79
C GLU A 283 7.48 -11.23 11.60
N GLY A 284 8.39 -10.82 10.76
CA GLY A 284 8.14 -9.84 9.70
C GLY A 284 8.51 -8.42 10.15
N VAL A 285 8.04 -7.43 9.44
CA VAL A 285 8.24 -6.02 9.81
C VAL A 285 7.64 -5.76 11.19
N ARG A 286 8.41 -5.08 12.05
CA ARG A 286 7.98 -4.66 13.39
C ARG A 286 7.85 -3.15 13.41
N GLU A 287 6.73 -2.67 13.97
CA GLU A 287 6.34 -1.27 13.91
C GLU A 287 5.98 -0.76 15.29
N ARG A 288 6.61 0.35 15.70
CA ARG A 288 6.26 1.07 16.92
C ARG A 288 5.92 2.51 16.57
N PHE A 289 4.85 3.00 17.18
CA PHE A 289 4.38 4.36 16.98
C PHE A 289 4.06 5.01 18.31
N ALA A 290 4.51 6.25 18.47
CA ALA A 290 4.11 7.11 19.59
C ALA A 290 3.63 8.45 19.05
N ALA A 291 2.62 9.03 19.69
CA ALA A 291 2.08 10.32 19.32
C ALA A 291 1.61 11.11 20.54
N HIS A 292 1.74 12.42 20.45
CA HIS A 292 1.23 13.37 21.45
C HIS A 292 0.50 14.51 20.73
N ARG A 293 -0.73 14.79 21.13
CA ARG A 293 -1.52 15.96 20.67
C ARG A 293 -2.47 16.38 21.79
N GLY A 294 -2.41 17.64 22.19
CA GLY A 294 -3.20 18.14 23.31
C GLY A 294 -2.98 17.32 24.58
N ASN A 295 -4.05 16.77 25.13
CA ASN A 295 -3.99 15.93 26.33
C ASN A 295 -3.83 14.44 26.02
N VAL A 296 -3.74 14.05 24.74
CA VAL A 296 -3.70 12.64 24.34
C VAL A 296 -2.29 12.21 24.04
N LEU A 297 -1.84 11.18 24.77
CA LEU A 297 -0.60 10.46 24.51
C LEU A 297 -0.93 9.04 24.02
N ILE A 298 -0.32 8.65 22.90
CA ILE A 298 -0.55 7.35 22.23
C ILE A 298 0.75 6.55 22.17
N SER A 299 0.64 5.26 22.47
CA SER A 299 1.71 4.28 22.22
C SER A 299 1.13 3.04 21.56
N MET A 300 1.66 2.64 20.41
CA MET A 300 1.22 1.48 19.62
C MET A 300 2.40 0.54 19.38
N ASP A 301 2.19 -0.76 19.58
CA ASP A 301 3.12 -1.83 19.19
C ASP A 301 2.45 -2.74 18.15
N ASP A 302 2.99 -2.69 16.93
CA ASP A 302 2.81 -3.67 15.87
C ASP A 302 1.37 -3.85 15.37
N PHE A 303 0.53 -2.80 15.45
CA PHE A 303 -0.91 -2.85 15.14
C PHE A 303 -1.65 -3.97 15.89
N LYS A 304 -1.15 -4.32 17.04
CA LYS A 304 -1.73 -5.30 17.93
C LYS A 304 -2.13 -4.71 19.27
N ASP A 305 -1.26 -3.91 19.85
CA ASP A 305 -1.46 -3.30 21.16
C ASP A 305 -1.41 -1.78 21.05
N LEU A 306 -2.40 -1.11 21.62
CA LEU A 306 -2.54 0.34 21.67
C LEU A 306 -2.81 0.78 23.11
N VAL A 307 -2.07 1.77 23.55
CA VAL A 307 -2.32 2.49 24.78
C VAL A 307 -2.65 3.94 24.45
N VAL A 308 -3.76 4.42 24.98
CA VAL A 308 -4.19 5.82 24.89
C VAL A 308 -4.28 6.36 26.31
N GLU A 309 -3.56 7.43 26.58
CA GLU A 309 -3.65 8.18 27.83
C GLU A 309 -4.25 9.55 27.54
N ASN A 310 -5.26 9.96 28.30
CA ASN A 310 -5.88 11.26 28.20
C ASN A 310 -6.15 11.77 29.60
N LEU A 311 -5.29 12.69 30.06
CA LEU A 311 -5.26 13.18 31.44
C LEU A 311 -5.09 12.00 32.43
N ASP A 312 -6.08 11.79 33.28
CA ASP A 312 -6.13 10.73 34.30
C ASP A 312 -6.63 9.38 33.78
N ARG A 313 -7.09 9.33 32.52
CA ARG A 313 -7.64 8.12 31.90
C ARG A 313 -6.60 7.40 31.06
N LYS A 314 -6.50 6.09 31.29
CA LYS A 314 -5.64 5.20 30.50
C LYS A 314 -6.44 4.04 29.94
N GLN A 315 -6.52 3.98 28.62
CA GLN A 315 -7.18 2.90 27.89
C GLN A 315 -6.15 2.00 27.23
N ARG A 316 -6.34 0.68 27.32
CA ARG A 316 -5.57 -0.31 26.58
C ARG A 316 -6.50 -1.05 25.62
N ILE A 317 -6.07 -1.18 24.37
CA ILE A 317 -6.76 -1.92 23.32
C ILE A 317 -5.77 -2.95 22.79
N SER A 318 -6.09 -4.24 22.94
CA SER A 318 -5.28 -5.33 22.44
C SER A 318 -6.09 -6.18 21.47
N GLN A 319 -5.53 -6.42 20.29
CA GLN A 319 -6.11 -7.30 19.30
C GLN A 319 -5.63 -8.74 19.54
N LEU A 320 -6.53 -9.72 19.35
CA LEU A 320 -6.17 -11.14 19.43
C LEU A 320 -5.06 -11.47 18.41
N PHE A 321 -5.20 -10.94 17.21
CA PHE A 321 -4.23 -11.10 16.12
C PHE A 321 -3.75 -9.74 15.63
N ARG A 322 -2.50 -9.73 15.11
CA ARG A 322 -1.95 -8.56 14.42
C ARG A 322 -2.78 -8.23 13.18
N ASP A 323 -3.27 -7.00 13.08
CA ASP A 323 -4.06 -6.53 11.95
C ASP A 323 -3.49 -5.21 11.38
N HIS A 324 -2.88 -5.32 10.21
CA HIS A 324 -2.39 -4.15 9.47
C HIS A 324 -3.46 -3.52 8.56
N GLY A 325 -4.73 -3.92 8.64
CA GLY A 325 -5.83 -3.31 7.89
C GLY A 325 -6.04 -3.82 6.46
N HIS A 326 -5.33 -4.84 6.01
CA HIS A 326 -5.45 -5.33 4.61
C HIS A 326 -6.88 -5.78 4.27
N GLN A 327 -7.58 -6.46 5.19
CA GLN A 327 -8.94 -6.90 4.92
C GLN A 327 -9.89 -5.72 4.71
N GLU A 328 -9.78 -4.69 5.53
CA GLU A 328 -10.63 -3.49 5.41
C GLU A 328 -10.26 -2.64 4.19
N ALA A 329 -8.98 -2.54 3.85
CA ALA A 329 -8.56 -1.87 2.61
C ALA A 329 -9.18 -2.55 1.37
N ILE A 330 -9.14 -3.89 1.28
CA ILE A 330 -9.74 -4.63 0.17
C ILE A 330 -11.27 -4.51 0.18
N ARG A 331 -11.92 -4.47 1.36
CA ARG A 331 -13.36 -4.21 1.46
C ARG A 331 -13.73 -2.81 0.98
N ALA A 332 -12.93 -1.81 1.34
CA ALA A 332 -13.12 -0.44 0.86
C ALA A 332 -12.99 -0.37 -0.66
N SER A 333 -12.04 -1.08 -1.25
CA SER A 333 -11.86 -1.14 -2.70
C SER A 333 -13.01 -1.87 -3.40
N TYR A 334 -13.46 -2.98 -2.86
CA TYR A 334 -14.62 -3.69 -3.43
C TYR A 334 -15.90 -2.85 -3.36
N ALA A 335 -16.02 -1.99 -2.33
CA ALA A 335 -17.14 -1.06 -2.17
C ALA A 335 -17.15 0.08 -3.19
N LEU A 336 -16.11 0.24 -4.04
CA LEU A 336 -16.14 1.16 -5.18
C LEU A 336 -17.22 0.77 -6.19
N VAL A 337 -17.51 -0.51 -6.35
CA VAL A 337 -18.40 -1.05 -7.38
C VAL A 337 -19.60 -1.82 -6.82
N ARG A 338 -19.52 -2.26 -5.57
CA ARG A 338 -20.62 -2.97 -4.88
C ARG A 338 -20.89 -2.33 -3.53
N PRO A 339 -22.11 -1.87 -3.28
CA PRO A 339 -22.44 -1.16 -2.04
C PRO A 339 -22.09 -1.96 -0.78
N ARG A 340 -21.55 -1.26 0.20
CA ARG A 340 -21.43 -1.73 1.57
C ARG A 340 -22.38 -0.92 2.44
N ASP A 341 -23.23 -1.58 3.22
CA ASP A 341 -24.23 -0.92 4.07
C ASP A 341 -25.10 0.09 3.28
N GLY A 342 -25.46 -0.29 2.04
CA GLY A 342 -26.28 0.50 1.12
C GLY A 342 -25.57 1.68 0.46
N LYS A 343 -24.26 1.88 0.66
CA LYS A 343 -23.49 2.98 0.09
C LYS A 343 -22.28 2.48 -0.70
N LEU A 344 -22.04 3.08 -1.86
CA LEU A 344 -20.78 2.94 -2.58
C LEU A 344 -19.69 3.76 -1.88
N ASN A 345 -18.45 3.28 -1.98
CA ASN A 345 -17.28 4.07 -1.62
C ASN A 345 -16.96 5.03 -2.76
N GLU A 346 -16.82 6.31 -2.46
CA GLU A 346 -16.45 7.32 -3.48
C GLU A 346 -14.95 7.26 -3.86
N GLY A 347 -14.18 6.44 -3.16
CA GLY A 347 -12.75 6.35 -3.38
C GLY A 347 -11.96 7.45 -2.69
N VAL A 348 -10.72 7.62 -3.14
CA VAL A 348 -9.85 8.72 -2.69
C VAL A 348 -9.92 9.87 -3.68
N THR A 349 -9.72 11.10 -3.18
CA THR A 349 -9.73 12.28 -4.04
C THR A 349 -8.42 12.40 -4.83
N ARG A 350 -8.45 13.13 -5.94
CA ARG A 350 -7.29 13.47 -6.75
C ARG A 350 -6.21 14.20 -5.94
N GLU A 351 -6.63 15.12 -5.09
CA GLU A 351 -5.76 15.89 -4.21
C GLU A 351 -5.03 14.96 -3.23
N TYR A 352 -5.71 13.98 -2.65
CA TYR A 352 -5.07 13.03 -1.75
C TYR A 352 -4.06 12.13 -2.48
N VAL A 353 -4.40 11.66 -3.70
CA VAL A 353 -3.47 10.88 -4.53
C VAL A 353 -2.22 11.70 -4.84
N TRP A 354 -2.41 12.97 -5.19
CA TRP A 354 -1.30 13.90 -5.41
C TRP A 354 -0.46 14.08 -4.16
N GLN A 355 -1.07 14.47 -3.05
CA GLN A 355 -0.39 14.81 -1.80
C GLN A 355 0.46 13.66 -1.26
N THR A 356 -0.08 12.44 -1.23
CA THR A 356 0.68 11.29 -0.76
C THR A 356 1.77 10.88 -1.75
N GLY A 357 1.52 10.98 -3.06
CA GLY A 357 2.50 10.73 -4.12
C GLY A 357 3.66 11.72 -4.09
N ASP A 358 3.37 13.00 -4.06
CA ASP A 358 4.39 14.06 -4.01
C ASP A 358 5.23 13.94 -2.72
N LEU A 359 4.59 13.70 -1.57
CA LEU A 359 5.31 13.55 -0.30
C LEU A 359 6.36 12.44 -0.33
N PHE A 360 6.03 11.23 -0.81
CA PHE A 360 7.03 10.17 -0.82
C PHE A 360 8.07 10.34 -1.93
N LEU A 361 7.71 10.94 -3.09
CA LEU A 361 8.67 11.29 -4.15
C LEU A 361 9.67 12.35 -3.66
N ARG A 362 9.18 13.44 -3.03
CA ARG A 362 10.04 14.47 -2.40
C ARG A 362 10.89 13.89 -1.27
N THR A 363 10.35 12.95 -0.51
CA THR A 363 11.14 12.25 0.52
C THR A 363 12.30 11.47 -0.10
N LYS A 364 12.06 10.80 -1.23
CA LYS A 364 13.11 10.12 -1.99
C LYS A 364 14.16 11.11 -2.48
N ASP A 365 13.74 12.21 -3.11
CA ASP A 365 14.65 13.25 -3.61
C ASP A 365 15.47 13.86 -2.46
N ALA A 366 14.86 14.19 -1.32
CA ALA A 366 15.55 14.73 -0.15
C ALA A 366 16.64 13.76 0.35
N LEU A 367 16.32 12.46 0.44
CA LEU A 367 17.25 11.43 0.87
C LEU A 367 18.40 11.22 -0.15
N GLU A 368 18.10 11.19 -1.45
CA GLU A 368 19.11 11.01 -2.50
C GLU A 368 20.06 12.21 -2.61
N GLN A 369 19.51 13.42 -2.47
CA GLN A 369 20.28 14.66 -2.55
C GLN A 369 20.90 15.07 -1.20
N ASN A 370 20.53 14.39 -0.12
CA ASN A 370 20.92 14.70 1.25
C ASN A 370 20.70 16.18 1.62
N ARG A 371 19.53 16.70 1.26
CA ARG A 371 19.18 18.11 1.50
C ARG A 371 17.75 18.26 2.02
N VAL A 372 17.52 19.35 2.76
CA VAL A 372 16.18 19.75 3.18
C VAL A 372 15.40 20.21 1.96
N LEU A 373 14.14 19.74 1.85
CA LEU A 373 13.18 20.19 0.84
C LEU A 373 11.95 20.76 1.53
N VAL A 374 11.33 21.76 0.89
CA VAL A 374 10.04 22.32 1.30
C VAL A 374 9.02 22.05 0.21
N ILE A 375 7.86 21.54 0.60
CA ILE A 375 6.69 21.31 -0.26
C ILE A 375 5.70 22.42 0.08
N GLU A 376 5.58 23.41 -0.80
CA GLU A 376 4.80 24.62 -0.52
C GLU A 376 3.30 24.40 -0.52
N SER A 377 2.78 23.54 -1.42
CA SER A 377 1.35 23.24 -1.51
C SER A 377 1.07 21.79 -1.87
N GLY A 378 -0.13 21.34 -1.56
CA GLY A 378 -0.62 20.01 -1.92
C GLY A 378 -1.53 20.01 -3.15
N GLU A 379 -1.52 21.04 -3.93
CA GLU A 379 -2.35 21.14 -5.12
C GLU A 379 -1.67 20.48 -6.32
N PRO A 380 -2.34 19.59 -7.04
CA PRO A 380 -1.83 19.09 -8.29
C PRO A 380 -1.77 20.22 -9.34
N PRO A 381 -0.81 20.16 -10.29
CA PRO A 381 -0.72 21.15 -11.36
C PRO A 381 -2.06 21.27 -12.08
N THR A 382 -2.45 22.48 -12.43
CA THR A 382 -3.66 22.70 -13.25
C THR A 382 -3.40 22.12 -14.63
N SER A 383 -4.24 21.19 -15.06
CA SER A 383 -4.23 20.66 -16.45
C SER A 383 -4.56 21.80 -17.40
N GLY A 384 -3.55 22.49 -17.96
CA GLY A 384 -3.76 23.58 -18.92
C GLY A 384 -2.64 24.60 -19.08
N GLY A 385 -1.50 24.45 -18.39
CA GLY A 385 -0.36 25.36 -18.52
C GLY A 385 0.72 24.86 -19.48
N GLY A 386 0.34 24.44 -20.67
CA GLY A 386 1.29 24.11 -21.74
C GLY A 386 1.73 25.37 -22.48
N GLY A 387 2.99 25.81 -22.32
CA GLY A 387 3.73 26.57 -23.31
C GLY A 387 3.65 28.09 -23.22
N GLY A 388 4.66 28.69 -22.70
CA GLY A 388 4.97 30.10 -22.81
C GLY A 388 6.43 30.37 -22.41
N GLY A 389 7.36 29.60 -22.97
CA GLY A 389 8.78 29.92 -22.91
C GLY A 389 9.10 30.97 -23.97
N GLY A 390 8.81 32.25 -23.68
CA GLY A 390 9.32 33.37 -24.43
C GLY A 390 10.79 33.61 -24.09
N GLY A 391 11.67 33.32 -25.04
CA GLY A 391 13.04 33.80 -24.96
C GLY A 391 13.11 35.30 -25.17
N GLY A 392 14.08 35.96 -24.58
CA GLY A 392 14.39 37.34 -24.86
C GLY A 392 15.36 37.94 -23.85
N GLY A 393 16.58 38.21 -24.27
CA GLY A 393 17.50 39.14 -23.67
C GLY A 393 18.63 38.56 -22.89
#